data_1da15d7d6763c15407239ffcf802463d
#
_entry.id   1da15d7d6763c15407239ffcf802463d
#
_cell.length_a   1.000
_cell.length_b   1.000
_cell.length_c   1.000
_cell.angle_alpha   90.00
_cell.angle_beta   90.00
_cell.angle_gamma   90.00
#
_symmetry.space_group_name_H-M   'P 1'
#
loop_
_entity.id
_entity.type
_entity.pdbx_description
1 polymer ?
#
loop_
_entity_poly.entity_id
_entity_poly.type
_entity_poly.pdbx_seq_one_letter_code
_entity_poly.pdbx_strand_id
1 'polypeptide(L)'
;MGTGINPSRDLSMIVALLSDRYLRTVVERAARPDEDVVYDAVLARSALERGFPRLVICEGVPPQPVPSHIPVLLLDRAMMRGWEVARRSRDVPPLRSEYFAASLRGMIDMQEYRVSWVDRTLADLGKAAGTPLVGPLRAFARRVLEFPTHYQDLHAMARACHVSRGALKARFRRRGLESPYTCLRWFRAMSVAYLLADREVTVAQAAYRLGFTSDGNLCRSMVSLTGLTPTEVRSVRGWNRLLIAFAWTYLTGPSLDAWAGLDELFPERAA
;
A
#
# COMPACT_ATOMS: atom_id res chain seq x y z
N MET A 1 4.57 -7.66 -26.83
CA MET A 1 5.43 -8.23 -25.79
C MET A 1 5.05 -7.56 -24.50
N GLY A 2 4.19 -8.22 -23.68
CA GLY A 2 3.75 -7.66 -22.41
C GLY A 2 4.86 -7.87 -21.37
N THR A 3 5.43 -6.80 -20.88
CA THR A 3 6.28 -6.81 -19.69
C THR A 3 5.40 -7.20 -18.51
N GLY A 4 5.45 -8.48 -18.15
CA GLY A 4 4.79 -8.99 -16.96
C GLY A 4 5.38 -8.31 -15.73
N ILE A 5 4.60 -7.46 -15.10
CA ILE A 5 4.92 -6.85 -13.81
C ILE A 5 4.99 -7.99 -12.80
N ASN A 6 6.16 -8.22 -12.24
CA ASN A 6 6.40 -9.27 -11.25
C ASN A 6 5.82 -8.80 -9.91
N PRO A 7 4.76 -9.42 -9.38
CA PRO A 7 4.04 -8.92 -8.21
C PRO A 7 4.85 -8.91 -6.90
N SER A 8 6.00 -9.57 -6.86
CA SER A 8 6.92 -9.49 -5.72
C SER A 8 7.83 -8.25 -5.73
N ARG A 9 7.89 -7.50 -6.86
CA ARG A 9 8.66 -6.25 -6.98
C ARG A 9 7.86 -5.00 -6.63
N ASP A 10 6.54 -5.05 -6.64
CA ASP A 10 5.68 -3.88 -6.35
C ASP A 10 5.71 -3.46 -4.85
N LEU A 11 6.39 -4.23 -3.97
CA LEU A 11 6.39 -4.01 -2.51
C LEU A 11 7.22 -2.81 -2.05
N SER A 12 8.05 -2.23 -2.90
CA SER A 12 8.93 -1.12 -2.53
C SER A 12 9.18 -0.14 -3.67
N MET A 13 8.10 0.30 -4.33
CA MET A 13 8.22 1.27 -5.40
C MET A 13 8.39 2.68 -4.85
N ILE A 14 9.46 3.35 -5.26
CA ILE A 14 9.70 4.78 -5.07
C ILE A 14 9.43 5.49 -6.40
N VAL A 15 8.56 6.48 -6.40
CA VAL A 15 8.37 7.37 -7.54
C VAL A 15 9.25 8.58 -7.35
N ALA A 16 10.20 8.83 -8.26
CA ALA A 16 11.13 9.94 -8.20
C ALA A 16 10.88 10.94 -9.33
N LEU A 17 10.17 12.02 -9.03
CA LEU A 17 9.84 13.11 -9.94
C LEU A 17 10.99 14.14 -9.95
N LEU A 18 12.11 13.75 -10.54
CA LEU A 18 13.35 14.50 -10.54
C LEU A 18 13.76 14.85 -11.98
N SER A 19 14.09 16.10 -12.22
CA SER A 19 14.64 16.59 -13.50
C SER A 19 16.16 16.40 -13.56
N ASP A 20 16.85 16.57 -12.45
CA ASP A 20 18.31 16.49 -12.37
C ASP A 20 18.81 15.04 -12.42
N ARG A 21 19.68 14.74 -13.39
CA ARG A 21 20.26 13.41 -13.60
C ARG A 21 21.09 12.92 -12.41
N TYR A 22 21.75 13.83 -11.71
CA TYR A 22 22.58 13.43 -10.58
C TYR A 22 21.71 13.11 -9.35
N LEU A 23 20.64 13.86 -9.12
CA LEU A 23 19.70 13.50 -8.05
C LEU A 23 19.12 12.11 -8.28
N ARG A 24 18.86 11.74 -9.52
CA ARG A 24 18.46 10.36 -9.86
C ARG A 24 19.51 9.35 -9.42
N THR A 25 20.79 9.60 -9.74
CA THR A 25 21.89 8.70 -9.29
C THR A 25 22.01 8.64 -7.77
N VAL A 26 21.75 9.76 -7.06
CA VAL A 26 21.76 9.76 -5.58
C VAL A 26 20.58 8.96 -5.03
N VAL A 27 19.40 9.06 -5.62
CA VAL A 27 18.23 8.26 -5.22
C VAL A 27 18.47 6.78 -5.48
N GLU A 28 19.03 6.41 -6.63
CA GLU A 28 19.38 5.01 -6.95
C GLU A 28 20.35 4.42 -5.92
N ARG A 29 21.34 5.20 -5.47
CA ARG A 29 22.28 4.77 -4.43
C ARG A 29 21.66 4.73 -3.04
N ALA A 30 20.69 5.59 -2.78
CA ALA A 30 19.96 5.62 -1.53
C ALA A 30 18.89 4.53 -1.44
N ALA A 31 18.35 4.08 -2.56
CA ALA A 31 17.38 2.98 -2.61
C ALA A 31 18.01 1.65 -2.18
N ARG A 32 17.21 0.77 -1.59
CA ARG A 32 17.63 -0.60 -1.25
C ARG A 32 17.65 -1.46 -2.52
N PRO A 33 18.40 -2.59 -2.54
CA PRO A 33 18.45 -3.47 -3.69
C PRO A 33 17.11 -4.06 -4.13
N ASP A 34 16.15 -4.11 -3.23
CA ASP A 34 14.78 -4.61 -3.44
C ASP A 34 13.77 -3.51 -3.78
N GLU A 35 14.22 -2.25 -3.85
CA GLU A 35 13.38 -1.09 -4.18
C GLU A 35 13.45 -0.75 -5.67
N ASP A 36 12.29 -0.70 -6.33
CA ASP A 36 12.18 -0.22 -7.70
C ASP A 36 11.99 1.31 -7.72
N VAL A 37 12.86 2.04 -8.41
CA VAL A 37 12.76 3.49 -8.55
C VAL A 37 12.24 3.87 -9.92
N VAL A 38 11.11 4.55 -9.99
CA VAL A 38 10.45 4.96 -11.22
C VAL A 38 10.68 6.45 -11.48
N TYR A 39 11.34 6.78 -12.59
CA TYR A 39 11.61 8.16 -13.04
C TYR A 39 10.77 8.60 -14.23
N ASP A 40 10.27 7.64 -15.02
CA ASP A 40 9.48 7.94 -16.20
C ASP A 40 8.14 8.56 -15.82
N ALA A 41 7.79 9.69 -16.42
CA ALA A 41 6.59 10.45 -16.07
C ALA A 41 5.28 9.68 -16.34
N VAL A 42 5.26 8.82 -17.38
CA VAL A 42 4.08 8.02 -17.74
C VAL A 42 3.93 6.87 -16.75
N LEU A 43 5.03 6.17 -16.45
CA LEU A 43 5.04 5.10 -15.44
C LEU A 43 4.75 5.65 -14.04
N ALA A 44 5.31 6.81 -13.69
CA ALA A 44 5.04 7.50 -12.44
C ALA A 44 3.55 7.85 -12.28
N ARG A 45 2.92 8.39 -13.34
CA ARG A 45 1.48 8.66 -13.36
C ARG A 45 0.68 7.37 -13.17
N SER A 46 1.01 6.33 -13.92
CA SER A 46 0.35 5.02 -13.79
C SER A 46 0.51 4.43 -12.38
N ALA A 47 1.69 4.56 -11.77
CA ALA A 47 1.94 4.14 -10.40
C ALA A 47 1.11 4.92 -9.38
N LEU A 48 0.98 6.25 -9.55
CA LEU A 48 0.16 7.10 -8.68
C LEU A 48 -1.34 6.84 -8.86
N GLU A 49 -1.78 6.55 -10.07
CA GLU A 49 -3.20 6.30 -10.37
C GLU A 49 -3.67 4.89 -10.00
N ARG A 50 -2.83 3.88 -10.18
CA ARG A 50 -3.20 2.46 -10.03
C ARG A 50 -2.47 1.73 -8.92
N GLY A 51 -1.32 2.24 -8.51
CA GLY A 51 -0.49 1.67 -7.49
C GLY A 51 -0.55 2.44 -6.18
N PHE A 52 0.14 1.91 -5.20
CA PHE A 52 0.41 2.59 -3.95
C PHE A 52 1.94 2.67 -3.82
N PRO A 53 2.60 3.61 -4.52
CA PRO A 53 4.03 3.78 -4.32
C PRO A 53 4.27 4.04 -2.83
N ARG A 54 5.32 3.47 -2.31
CA ARG A 54 5.71 3.61 -0.92
C ARG A 54 6.04 5.06 -0.57
N LEU A 55 6.66 5.77 -1.53
CA LEU A 55 7.18 7.12 -1.36
C LEU A 55 7.22 7.84 -2.70
N VAL A 56 6.93 9.12 -2.70
CA VAL A 56 7.23 10.04 -3.80
C VAL A 56 8.38 10.96 -3.38
N ILE A 57 9.42 11.05 -4.20
CA ILE A 57 10.51 12.02 -4.04
C ILE A 57 10.39 13.04 -5.15
N CYS A 58 10.36 14.34 -4.84
CA CYS A 58 10.25 15.37 -5.86
C CYS A 58 11.04 16.64 -5.53
N GLU A 59 11.41 17.38 -6.58
CA GLU A 59 12.01 18.70 -6.51
C GLU A 59 10.90 19.75 -6.43
N GLY A 60 10.66 20.28 -5.22
CA GLY A 60 9.61 21.27 -5.03
C GLY A 60 8.19 20.68 -5.13
N VAL A 61 7.24 21.49 -5.63
CA VAL A 61 5.84 21.07 -5.74
C VAL A 61 5.72 19.97 -6.80
N PRO A 62 5.07 18.83 -6.48
CA PRO A 62 4.85 17.78 -7.46
C PRO A 62 4.11 18.32 -8.69
N PRO A 63 4.53 17.95 -9.92
CA PRO A 63 3.90 18.43 -11.15
C PRO A 63 2.49 17.88 -11.37
N GLN A 64 2.09 16.92 -10.56
CA GLN A 64 0.75 16.33 -10.55
C GLN A 64 0.32 16.06 -9.11
N PRO A 65 -1.00 16.05 -8.81
CA PRO A 65 -1.50 15.74 -7.49
C PRO A 65 -1.02 14.37 -7.01
N VAL A 66 -0.36 14.32 -5.85
CA VAL A 66 -0.01 13.08 -5.19
C VAL A 66 -1.11 12.77 -4.19
N PRO A 67 -1.68 11.55 -4.19
CA PRO A 67 -2.67 11.16 -3.20
C PRO A 67 -2.16 11.37 -1.77
N SER A 68 -2.99 11.92 -0.89
CA SER A 68 -2.61 12.31 0.48
C SER A 68 -2.10 11.16 1.36
N HIS A 69 -2.42 9.92 0.98
CA HIS A 69 -1.95 8.73 1.68
C HIS A 69 -0.53 8.31 1.31
N ILE A 70 0.03 8.88 0.24
CA ILE A 70 1.39 8.56 -0.20
C ILE A 70 2.35 9.57 0.42
N PRO A 71 3.34 9.15 1.20
CA PRO A 71 4.36 10.04 1.74
C PRO A 71 5.10 10.76 0.60
N VAL A 72 5.34 12.06 0.78
CA VAL A 72 6.11 12.87 -0.18
C VAL A 72 7.35 13.41 0.51
N LEU A 73 8.51 13.10 -0.04
CA LEU A 73 9.78 13.69 0.36
C LEU A 73 10.13 14.81 -0.62
N LEU A 74 10.07 16.04 -0.13
CA LEU A 74 10.46 17.21 -0.90
C LEU A 74 11.96 17.45 -0.73
N LEU A 75 12.67 17.52 -1.84
CA LEU A 75 14.04 17.99 -1.88
C LEU A 75 13.99 19.52 -1.92
N ASP A 76 14.18 20.16 -0.77
CA ASP A 76 14.05 21.59 -0.65
C ASP A 76 15.27 22.35 -1.26
N ARG A 77 15.09 23.68 -1.42
CA ARG A 77 16.13 24.55 -1.97
C ARG A 77 17.40 24.60 -1.11
N ALA A 78 17.34 24.35 0.18
CA ALA A 78 18.52 24.36 1.05
C ALA A 78 19.37 23.11 0.82
N MET A 79 18.73 21.95 0.69
CA MET A 79 19.38 20.70 0.26
C MET A 79 19.93 20.86 -1.17
N MET A 80 19.15 21.48 -2.08
CA MET A 80 19.56 21.71 -3.46
C MET A 80 20.73 22.70 -3.57
N ARG A 81 20.83 23.72 -2.71
CA ARG A 81 22.00 24.64 -2.69
C ARG A 81 23.27 23.95 -2.25
N GLY A 82 23.21 23.15 -1.20
CA GLY A 82 24.34 22.30 -0.78
C GLY A 82 24.82 21.39 -1.90
N TRP A 83 23.89 20.88 -2.67
CA TRP A 83 24.07 20.11 -3.86
C TRP A 83 24.71 20.90 -5.02
N GLU A 84 24.19 22.09 -5.38
CA GLU A 84 24.75 22.93 -6.43
C GLU A 84 26.19 23.34 -6.14
N VAL A 85 26.51 23.65 -4.89
CA VAL A 85 27.88 23.93 -4.44
C VAL A 85 28.76 22.68 -4.62
N ALA A 86 28.27 21.52 -4.23
CA ALA A 86 29.01 20.27 -4.42
C ALA A 86 29.24 19.92 -5.90
N ARG A 87 28.27 20.19 -6.77
CA ARG A 87 28.35 19.95 -8.24
C ARG A 87 29.34 20.88 -8.94
N ARG A 88 29.47 22.14 -8.51
CA ARG A 88 30.37 23.13 -9.11
C ARG A 88 31.83 22.90 -8.72
N SER A 89 32.10 22.21 -7.64
CA SER A 89 33.44 21.86 -7.21
C SER A 89 33.93 20.64 -8.00
N ARG A 90 34.83 20.85 -8.99
CA ARG A 90 35.42 19.79 -9.82
C ARG A 90 36.25 18.79 -9.00
N ASP A 91 36.62 19.13 -7.77
CA ASP A 91 37.42 18.33 -6.86
C ASP A 91 36.57 17.58 -5.81
N VAL A 92 35.33 17.26 -6.14
CA VAL A 92 34.44 16.52 -5.21
C VAL A 92 34.77 15.03 -5.27
N PRO A 93 35.43 14.48 -4.23
CA PRO A 93 35.70 13.04 -4.19
C PRO A 93 34.39 12.24 -4.21
N PRO A 94 34.39 10.99 -4.68
CA PRO A 94 33.22 10.09 -4.66
C PRO A 94 32.53 9.97 -3.27
N LEU A 95 33.26 10.22 -2.20
CA LEU A 95 32.79 10.29 -0.81
C LEU A 95 31.60 11.22 -0.57
N ARG A 96 31.46 12.34 -1.32
CA ARG A 96 30.31 13.24 -1.12
C ARG A 96 29.01 12.69 -1.69
N SER A 97 29.06 11.97 -2.79
CA SER A 97 27.85 11.34 -3.33
C SER A 97 27.32 10.24 -2.41
N GLU A 98 28.21 9.51 -1.75
CA GLU A 98 27.86 8.51 -0.74
C GLU A 98 27.28 9.14 0.52
N TYR A 99 27.84 10.27 0.97
CA TYR A 99 27.28 11.02 2.08
C TYR A 99 25.86 11.52 1.79
N PHE A 100 25.61 12.08 0.60
CA PHE A 100 24.28 12.50 0.19
C PHE A 100 23.31 11.32 0.05
N ALA A 101 23.76 10.20 -0.50
CA ALA A 101 22.95 9.00 -0.59
C ALA A 101 22.60 8.43 0.80
N ALA A 102 23.58 8.42 1.73
CA ALA A 102 23.35 8.00 3.11
C ALA A 102 22.38 8.95 3.85
N SER A 103 22.52 10.27 3.66
CA SER A 103 21.61 11.25 4.24
C SER A 103 20.21 11.11 3.67
N LEU A 104 20.07 10.95 2.35
CA LEU A 104 18.80 10.70 1.68
C LEU A 104 18.20 9.37 2.13
N ARG A 105 19.00 8.33 2.31
CA ARG A 105 18.56 7.05 2.87
C ARG A 105 17.96 7.26 4.27
N GLY A 106 18.65 7.98 5.15
CA GLY A 106 18.11 8.32 6.47
C GLY A 106 16.77 9.05 6.41
N MET A 107 16.59 9.97 5.45
CA MET A 107 15.31 10.64 5.23
C MET A 107 14.22 9.71 4.71
N ILE A 108 14.55 8.81 3.80
CA ILE A 108 13.64 7.78 3.30
C ILE A 108 13.21 6.88 4.46
N ASP A 109 14.16 6.42 5.27
CA ASP A 109 13.89 5.56 6.44
C ASP A 109 13.04 6.31 7.49
N MET A 110 13.28 7.61 7.71
CA MET A 110 12.42 8.42 8.59
C MET A 110 10.97 8.52 8.09
N GLN A 111 10.73 8.51 6.77
CA GLN A 111 9.37 8.44 6.24
C GLN A 111 8.74 7.06 6.45
N GLU A 112 9.54 5.98 6.51
CA GLU A 112 9.06 4.65 6.88
C GLU A 112 8.58 4.57 8.33
N TYR A 113 9.19 5.31 9.25
CA TYR A 113 8.72 5.43 10.63
C TYR A 113 7.37 6.16 10.76
N ARG A 114 6.92 6.86 9.72
CA ARG A 114 5.52 7.24 9.62
C ARG A 114 4.75 5.97 9.34
N VAL A 115 4.11 5.46 10.37
CA VAL A 115 3.28 4.25 10.34
C VAL A 115 2.47 4.26 9.04
N SER A 116 2.76 3.30 8.16
CA SER A 116 2.04 3.19 6.88
C SER A 116 0.54 3.10 7.16
N TRP A 117 -0.29 3.54 6.21
CA TRP A 117 -1.75 3.43 6.36
C TRP A 117 -2.17 1.97 6.59
N VAL A 118 -1.44 1.03 6.00
CA VAL A 118 -1.66 -0.42 6.16
C VAL A 118 -1.39 -0.82 7.60
N ASP A 119 -0.26 -0.44 8.17
CA ASP A 119 0.09 -0.76 9.55
C ASP A 119 -0.89 -0.11 10.55
N ARG A 120 -1.32 1.12 10.25
CA ARG A 120 -2.35 1.81 11.03
C ARG A 120 -3.68 1.08 10.97
N THR A 121 -4.10 0.64 9.78
CA THR A 121 -5.33 -0.14 9.61
C THR A 121 -5.26 -1.47 10.36
N LEU A 122 -4.14 -2.17 10.29
CA LEU A 122 -3.93 -3.43 11.02
C LEU A 122 -3.92 -3.23 12.53
N ALA A 123 -3.30 -2.16 13.02
CA ALA A 123 -3.32 -1.78 14.43
C ALA A 123 -4.75 -1.43 14.91
N ASP A 124 -5.48 -0.65 14.12
CA ASP A 124 -6.86 -0.27 14.45
C ASP A 124 -7.82 -1.47 14.43
N LEU A 125 -7.61 -2.42 13.52
CA LEU A 125 -8.33 -3.70 13.52
C LEU A 125 -8.02 -4.52 14.78
N GLY A 126 -6.76 -4.59 15.21
CA GLY A 126 -6.39 -5.23 16.47
C GLY A 126 -7.06 -4.57 17.68
N LYS A 127 -7.11 -3.23 17.72
CA LYS A 127 -7.85 -2.50 18.76
C LYS A 127 -9.35 -2.82 18.73
N ALA A 128 -9.96 -2.85 17.53
CA ALA A 128 -11.38 -3.17 17.38
C ALA A 128 -11.71 -4.63 17.78
N ALA A 129 -10.76 -5.55 17.58
CA ALA A 129 -10.86 -6.95 18.00
C ALA A 129 -10.52 -7.15 19.49
N GLY A 130 -9.95 -6.15 20.18
CA GLY A 130 -9.48 -6.25 21.55
C GLY A 130 -8.19 -7.09 21.72
N THR A 131 -7.54 -7.47 20.64
CA THR A 131 -6.31 -8.29 20.64
C THR A 131 -5.50 -8.06 19.37
N PRO A 132 -4.16 -8.25 19.43
CA PRO A 132 -3.33 -8.20 18.22
C PRO A 132 -3.78 -9.24 17.18
N LEU A 133 -3.73 -8.85 15.90
CA LEU A 133 -4.04 -9.78 14.81
C LEU A 133 -2.98 -10.88 14.73
N VAL A 134 -3.41 -12.11 14.53
CA VAL A 134 -2.52 -13.26 14.32
C VAL A 134 -1.77 -13.14 13.00
N GLY A 135 -0.55 -13.70 12.91
CA GLY A 135 0.35 -13.57 11.77
C GLY A 135 -0.29 -13.85 10.41
N PRO A 136 -0.95 -15.01 10.19
CA PRO A 136 -1.58 -15.33 8.90
C PRO A 136 -2.67 -14.35 8.47
N LEU A 137 -3.49 -13.86 9.40
CA LEU A 137 -4.50 -12.85 9.11
C LEU A 137 -3.84 -11.52 8.74
N ARG A 138 -2.79 -11.12 9.49
CA ARG A 138 -2.01 -9.92 9.21
C ARG A 138 -1.38 -9.99 7.84
N ALA A 139 -0.76 -11.13 7.48
CA ALA A 139 -0.15 -11.35 6.17
C ALA A 139 -1.18 -11.33 5.03
N PHE A 140 -2.37 -11.94 5.22
CA PHE A 140 -3.46 -11.87 4.25
C PHE A 140 -3.96 -10.43 4.06
N ALA A 141 -4.27 -9.74 5.16
CA ALA A 141 -4.77 -8.37 5.15
C ALA A 141 -3.76 -7.41 4.50
N ARG A 142 -2.49 -7.50 4.89
CA ARG A 142 -1.40 -6.69 4.33
C ARG A 142 -1.33 -6.83 2.82
N ARG A 143 -1.31 -8.06 2.29
CA ARG A 143 -1.29 -8.29 0.83
C ARG A 143 -2.42 -7.57 0.10
N VAL A 144 -3.65 -7.63 0.63
CA VAL A 144 -4.80 -7.00 0.00
C VAL A 144 -4.76 -5.48 0.14
N LEU A 145 -4.36 -4.97 1.29
CA LEU A 145 -4.31 -3.52 1.56
C LEU A 145 -3.18 -2.84 0.77
N GLU A 146 -2.02 -3.48 0.64
CA GLU A 146 -0.89 -2.97 -0.15
C GLU A 146 -1.17 -3.04 -1.66
N PHE A 147 -1.85 -4.11 -2.13
CA PHE A 147 -2.09 -4.36 -3.56
C PHE A 147 -3.57 -4.62 -3.88
N PRO A 148 -4.49 -3.70 -3.57
CA PRO A 148 -5.92 -3.94 -3.73
C PRO A 148 -6.35 -4.14 -5.18
N THR A 149 -5.59 -3.63 -6.15
CA THR A 149 -5.83 -3.86 -7.58
C THR A 149 -5.32 -5.21 -8.06
N HIS A 150 -4.29 -5.75 -7.42
CA HIS A 150 -3.77 -7.08 -7.74
C HIS A 150 -4.68 -8.18 -7.18
N TYR A 151 -5.17 -8.01 -5.95
CA TYR A 151 -6.04 -8.97 -5.28
C TYR A 151 -7.52 -8.62 -5.45
N GLN A 152 -7.97 -8.48 -6.71
CA GLN A 152 -9.37 -8.18 -7.02
C GLN A 152 -10.26 -9.41 -6.85
N ASP A 153 -9.71 -10.59 -7.05
CA ASP A 153 -10.42 -11.86 -7.00
C ASP A 153 -9.65 -12.97 -6.24
N LEU A 154 -10.35 -14.04 -6.00
CA LEU A 154 -9.79 -15.19 -5.30
C LEU A 154 -8.71 -15.93 -6.09
N HIS A 155 -8.69 -15.79 -7.43
CA HIS A 155 -7.70 -16.44 -8.26
C HIS A 155 -6.30 -15.84 -8.06
N ALA A 156 -6.22 -14.51 -7.98
CA ALA A 156 -4.96 -13.82 -7.68
C ALA A 156 -4.42 -14.21 -6.29
N MET A 157 -5.30 -14.27 -5.28
CA MET A 157 -4.91 -14.70 -3.94
C MET A 157 -4.44 -16.15 -3.90
N ALA A 158 -5.14 -17.06 -4.57
CA ALA A 158 -4.78 -18.48 -4.62
C ALA A 158 -3.43 -18.68 -5.32
N ARG A 159 -3.15 -17.97 -6.41
CA ARG A 159 -1.83 -17.99 -7.07
C ARG A 159 -0.72 -17.52 -6.15
N ALA A 160 -0.95 -16.44 -5.40
CA ALA A 160 0.04 -15.92 -4.44
C ALA A 160 0.33 -16.89 -3.29
N CYS A 161 -0.58 -17.81 -3.01
CA CYS A 161 -0.42 -18.89 -2.03
C CYS A 161 0.03 -20.20 -2.66
N HIS A 162 0.33 -20.25 -3.97
CA HIS A 162 0.70 -21.46 -4.71
C HIS A 162 -0.30 -22.61 -4.59
N VAL A 163 -1.60 -22.28 -4.52
CA VAL A 163 -2.68 -23.27 -4.42
C VAL A 163 -3.80 -22.99 -5.45
N SER A 164 -4.66 -23.99 -5.70
CA SER A 164 -5.87 -23.77 -6.49
C SER A 164 -6.92 -22.98 -5.68
N ARG A 165 -7.85 -22.30 -6.38
CA ARG A 165 -9.00 -21.62 -5.73
C ARG A 165 -9.82 -22.59 -4.87
N GLY A 166 -10.00 -23.81 -5.36
CA GLY A 166 -10.73 -24.87 -4.62
C GLY A 166 -10.01 -25.25 -3.33
N ALA A 167 -8.69 -25.44 -3.39
CA ALA A 167 -7.88 -25.76 -2.23
C ALA A 167 -7.89 -24.63 -1.19
N LEU A 168 -7.78 -23.35 -1.63
CA LEU A 168 -7.86 -22.21 -0.73
C LEU A 168 -9.22 -22.16 -0.02
N LYS A 169 -10.35 -22.25 -0.77
CA LYS A 169 -11.69 -22.30 -0.17
C LYS A 169 -11.86 -23.47 0.79
N ALA A 170 -11.37 -24.67 0.42
CA ALA A 170 -11.47 -25.84 1.28
C ALA A 170 -10.69 -25.70 2.59
N ARG A 171 -9.52 -25.06 2.58
CA ARG A 171 -8.74 -24.80 3.80
C ARG A 171 -9.46 -23.84 4.75
N PHE A 172 -10.04 -22.74 4.24
CA PHE A 172 -10.84 -21.81 5.03
C PHE A 172 -12.07 -22.52 5.65
N ARG A 173 -12.82 -23.25 4.81
CA ARG A 173 -14.02 -24.00 5.28
C ARG A 173 -13.69 -25.03 6.36
N ARG A 174 -12.61 -25.81 6.21
CA ARG A 174 -12.18 -26.82 7.20
C ARG A 174 -11.82 -26.19 8.53
N ARG A 175 -11.44 -24.93 8.57
CA ARG A 175 -11.12 -24.16 9.76
C ARG A 175 -12.33 -23.40 10.31
N GLY A 176 -13.51 -23.52 9.70
CA GLY A 176 -14.69 -22.75 10.12
C GLY A 176 -14.59 -21.25 9.83
N LEU A 177 -13.64 -20.84 8.99
CA LEU A 177 -13.48 -19.44 8.61
C LEU A 177 -14.49 -19.07 7.52
N GLU A 178 -14.88 -17.79 7.53
CA GLU A 178 -15.61 -17.17 6.42
C GLU A 178 -14.83 -17.32 5.11
N SER A 179 -15.55 -17.22 3.97
CA SER A 179 -14.90 -17.43 2.68
C SER A 179 -13.73 -16.45 2.48
N PRO A 180 -12.60 -16.89 1.90
CA PRO A 180 -11.48 -16.01 1.64
C PRO A 180 -11.86 -14.86 0.69
N TYR A 181 -12.90 -15.03 -0.13
CA TYR A 181 -13.43 -13.98 -0.98
C TYR A 181 -14.16 -12.89 -0.18
N THR A 182 -14.92 -13.26 0.83
CA THR A 182 -15.56 -12.30 1.74
C THR A 182 -14.51 -11.47 2.48
N CYS A 183 -13.48 -12.11 3.03
CA CYS A 183 -12.37 -11.40 3.68
C CYS A 183 -11.67 -10.42 2.72
N LEU A 184 -11.38 -10.87 1.50
CA LEU A 184 -10.78 -10.03 0.46
C LEU A 184 -11.65 -8.80 0.16
N ARG A 185 -12.96 -8.96 0.02
CA ARG A 185 -13.88 -7.84 -0.21
C ARG A 185 -13.86 -6.82 0.94
N TRP A 186 -13.78 -7.28 2.19
CA TRP A 186 -13.71 -6.40 3.35
C TRP A 186 -12.43 -5.55 3.36
N PHE A 187 -11.26 -6.15 3.11
CA PHE A 187 -10.02 -5.38 3.04
C PHE A 187 -9.99 -4.41 1.86
N ARG A 188 -10.58 -4.79 0.73
CA ARG A 188 -10.77 -3.85 -0.39
C ARG A 188 -11.74 -2.71 -0.05
N ALA A 189 -12.79 -2.97 0.73
CA ALA A 189 -13.68 -1.93 1.23
C ALA A 189 -12.95 -0.95 2.18
N MET A 190 -12.01 -1.46 3.00
CA MET A 190 -11.14 -0.61 3.81
C MET A 190 -10.21 0.26 2.95
N SER A 191 -9.68 -0.28 1.84
CA SER A 191 -8.90 0.51 0.87
C SER A 191 -9.75 1.60 0.22
N VAL A 192 -11.03 1.34 -0.10
CA VAL A 192 -11.97 2.36 -0.59
C VAL A 192 -12.15 3.46 0.45
N ALA A 193 -12.46 3.09 1.69
CA ALA A 193 -12.69 4.04 2.78
C ALA A 193 -11.45 4.92 3.03
N TYR A 194 -10.26 4.31 2.99
CA TYR A 194 -9.01 5.02 3.13
C TYR A 194 -8.78 6.05 2.01
N LEU A 195 -8.97 5.67 0.74
CA LEU A 195 -8.85 6.60 -0.39
C LEU A 195 -9.87 7.74 -0.30
N LEU A 196 -11.09 7.43 0.13
CA LEU A 196 -12.16 8.41 0.25
C LEU A 196 -12.02 9.32 1.47
N ALA A 197 -11.14 9.02 2.44
CA ALA A 197 -10.80 9.93 3.54
C ALA A 197 -10.19 11.24 3.02
N ASP A 198 -9.52 11.19 1.87
CA ASP A 198 -9.15 12.37 1.11
C ASP A 198 -10.40 12.97 0.43
N ARG A 199 -10.74 14.23 0.77
CA ARG A 199 -11.92 14.91 0.26
C ARG A 199 -11.86 15.20 -1.24
N GLU A 200 -10.65 15.31 -1.80
CA GLU A 200 -10.42 15.56 -3.22
C GLU A 200 -10.65 14.29 -4.07
N VAL A 201 -10.64 13.10 -3.45
CA VAL A 201 -10.87 11.85 -4.17
C VAL A 201 -12.37 11.61 -4.32
N THR A 202 -12.83 11.56 -5.56
CA THR A 202 -14.23 11.21 -5.89
C THR A 202 -14.45 9.70 -5.82
N VAL A 203 -15.71 9.28 -5.71
CA VAL A 203 -16.09 7.85 -5.72
C VAL A 203 -15.68 7.19 -7.04
N ALA A 204 -15.84 7.90 -8.16
CA ALA A 204 -15.40 7.42 -9.47
C ALA A 204 -13.88 7.22 -9.55
N GLN A 205 -13.11 8.15 -9.01
CA GLN A 205 -11.64 8.01 -8.92
C GLN A 205 -11.23 6.85 -8.01
N ALA A 206 -11.87 6.66 -6.86
CA ALA A 206 -11.60 5.52 -5.98
C ALA A 206 -11.96 4.20 -6.68
N ALA A 207 -13.08 4.13 -7.39
CA ALA A 207 -13.47 2.97 -8.17
C ALA A 207 -12.42 2.62 -9.23
N TYR A 208 -11.99 3.61 -10.01
CA TYR A 208 -10.98 3.42 -11.03
C TYR A 208 -9.64 2.95 -10.43
N ARG A 209 -9.14 3.64 -9.39
CA ARG A 209 -7.87 3.30 -8.72
C ARG A 209 -7.85 1.88 -8.14
N LEU A 210 -8.99 1.40 -7.68
CA LEU A 210 -9.13 0.07 -7.06
C LEU A 210 -9.62 -1.01 -8.04
N GLY A 211 -9.72 -0.68 -9.35
CA GLY A 211 -10.07 -1.63 -10.40
C GLY A 211 -11.51 -2.12 -10.34
N PHE A 212 -12.44 -1.30 -9.84
CA PHE A 212 -13.87 -1.55 -10.00
C PHE A 212 -14.31 -1.18 -11.42
N THR A 213 -15.27 -1.90 -11.96
CA THR A 213 -15.79 -1.67 -13.33
C THR A 213 -16.54 -0.34 -13.46
N SER A 214 -17.09 0.18 -12.37
CA SER A 214 -17.74 1.49 -12.28
C SER A 214 -17.89 1.93 -10.82
N ASP A 215 -18.17 3.21 -10.61
CA ASP A 215 -18.56 3.77 -9.31
C ASP A 215 -19.84 3.14 -8.76
N GLY A 216 -20.83 2.88 -9.63
CA GLY A 216 -22.06 2.16 -9.26
C GLY A 216 -21.78 0.73 -8.77
N ASN A 217 -20.78 0.03 -9.36
CA ASN A 217 -20.34 -1.29 -8.88
C ASN A 217 -19.69 -1.18 -7.50
N LEU A 218 -18.81 -0.20 -7.31
CA LEU A 218 -18.20 0.08 -6.01
C LEU A 218 -19.28 0.36 -4.95
N CYS A 219 -20.24 1.26 -5.24
CA CYS A 219 -21.33 1.60 -4.32
C CYS A 219 -22.14 0.36 -3.91
N ARG A 220 -22.60 -0.43 -4.88
CA ARG A 220 -23.35 -1.67 -4.59
C ARG A 220 -22.51 -2.65 -3.77
N SER A 221 -21.22 -2.82 -4.10
CA SER A 221 -20.33 -3.71 -3.36
C SER A 221 -20.15 -3.26 -1.92
N MET A 222 -19.95 -1.97 -1.68
CA MET A 222 -19.82 -1.39 -0.33
C MET A 222 -21.09 -1.62 0.48
N VAL A 223 -22.24 -1.17 -0.02
CA VAL A 223 -23.52 -1.28 0.68
C VAL A 223 -23.89 -2.74 0.96
N SER A 224 -23.75 -3.63 -0.03
CA SER A 224 -24.07 -5.05 0.16
C SER A 224 -23.20 -5.76 1.17
N LEU A 225 -21.96 -5.32 1.33
CA LEU A 225 -20.99 -5.96 2.23
C LEU A 225 -21.03 -5.37 3.64
N THR A 226 -21.15 -4.04 3.73
CA THR A 226 -20.89 -3.30 4.98
C THR A 226 -22.13 -2.57 5.52
N GLY A 227 -23.17 -2.44 4.71
CA GLY A 227 -24.32 -1.59 5.00
C GLY A 227 -24.02 -0.08 4.94
N LEU A 228 -22.82 0.30 4.49
CA LEU A 228 -22.36 1.70 4.44
C LEU A 228 -22.17 2.14 2.99
N THR A 229 -22.55 3.37 2.71
CA THR A 229 -22.26 4.03 1.43
C THR A 229 -20.81 4.54 1.39
N PRO A 230 -20.23 4.75 0.19
CA PRO A 230 -18.93 5.40 0.06
C PRO A 230 -18.84 6.77 0.74
N THR A 231 -19.93 7.53 0.77
CA THR A 231 -19.98 8.83 1.44
C THR A 231 -19.90 8.72 2.96
N GLU A 232 -20.56 7.72 3.55
CA GLU A 232 -20.51 7.50 4.99
C GLU A 232 -19.12 7.10 5.47
N VAL A 233 -18.41 6.24 4.73
CA VAL A 233 -17.08 5.75 5.12
C VAL A 233 -15.98 6.81 5.01
N ARG A 234 -16.21 7.97 4.36
CA ARG A 234 -15.29 9.11 4.35
C ARG A 234 -15.02 9.68 5.75
N SER A 235 -15.99 9.56 6.63
CA SER A 235 -15.88 10.11 7.98
C SER A 235 -15.14 9.16 8.91
N VAL A 236 -14.49 9.72 9.95
CA VAL A 236 -13.89 8.93 11.03
C VAL A 236 -14.91 7.97 11.67
N ARG A 237 -16.15 8.43 11.83
CA ARG A 237 -17.24 7.59 12.35
C ARG A 237 -17.55 6.43 11.42
N GLY A 238 -17.61 6.66 10.10
CA GLY A 238 -17.86 5.62 9.10
C GLY A 238 -16.70 4.62 9.04
N TRP A 239 -15.47 5.10 9.08
CA TRP A 239 -14.27 4.26 9.20
C TRP A 239 -14.34 3.34 10.41
N ASN A 240 -14.59 3.90 11.61
CA ASN A 240 -14.71 3.10 12.83
C ASN A 240 -15.84 2.07 12.75
N ARG A 241 -17.00 2.44 12.19
CA ARG A 241 -18.10 1.48 11.96
C ARG A 241 -17.68 0.32 11.05
N LEU A 242 -16.94 0.62 9.99
CA LEU A 242 -16.42 -0.40 9.06
C LEU A 242 -15.47 -1.38 9.78
N LEU A 243 -14.51 -0.86 10.55
CA LEU A 243 -13.56 -1.69 11.32
C LEU A 243 -14.26 -2.54 12.37
N ILE A 244 -15.15 -1.94 13.15
CA ILE A 244 -15.90 -2.63 14.22
C ILE A 244 -16.78 -3.71 13.62
N ALA A 245 -17.50 -3.42 12.52
CA ALA A 245 -18.35 -4.40 11.86
C ALA A 245 -17.56 -5.63 11.39
N PHE A 246 -16.39 -5.42 10.80
CA PHE A 246 -15.50 -6.54 10.43
C PHE A 246 -14.98 -7.27 11.65
N ALA A 247 -14.44 -6.55 12.64
CA ALA A 247 -13.82 -7.15 13.80
C ALA A 247 -14.83 -8.01 14.62
N TRP A 248 -16.00 -7.48 14.88
CA TRP A 248 -17.00 -8.22 15.69
C TRP A 248 -17.62 -9.39 14.95
N THR A 249 -17.67 -9.33 13.61
CA THR A 249 -18.22 -10.44 12.83
C THR A 249 -17.20 -11.53 12.55
N TYR A 250 -15.93 -11.17 12.31
CA TYR A 250 -14.94 -12.09 11.75
C TYR A 250 -13.67 -12.25 12.60
N LEU A 251 -13.46 -11.46 13.66
CA LEU A 251 -12.28 -11.53 14.52
C LEU A 251 -12.65 -11.97 15.96
N THR A 252 -13.55 -12.91 16.07
CA THR A 252 -13.85 -13.58 17.36
C THR A 252 -12.67 -14.47 17.78
N GLY A 253 -12.57 -14.83 19.06
CA GLY A 253 -11.52 -15.73 19.56
C GLY A 253 -11.38 -17.00 18.71
N PRO A 254 -12.46 -17.79 18.50
CA PRO A 254 -12.39 -18.98 17.65
C PRO A 254 -11.94 -18.71 16.22
N SER A 255 -12.32 -17.56 15.65
CA SER A 255 -11.89 -17.17 14.29
C SER A 255 -10.38 -16.83 14.25
N LEU A 256 -9.86 -16.17 15.28
CA LEU A 256 -8.43 -15.86 15.37
C LEU A 256 -7.58 -17.13 15.53
N ASP A 257 -8.03 -18.09 16.33
CA ASP A 257 -7.40 -19.41 16.45
C ASP A 257 -7.42 -20.17 15.12
N ALA A 258 -8.54 -20.10 14.40
CA ALA A 258 -8.68 -20.70 13.08
C ALA A 258 -7.74 -20.05 12.05
N TRP A 259 -7.56 -18.72 12.09
CA TRP A 259 -6.60 -17.99 11.28
C TRP A 259 -5.14 -18.38 11.60
N ALA A 260 -4.80 -18.53 12.90
CA ALA A 260 -3.46 -18.96 13.31
C ALA A 260 -3.01 -20.27 12.64
N GLY A 261 -3.95 -21.14 12.34
CA GLY A 261 -3.67 -22.40 11.65
C GLY A 261 -3.53 -22.29 10.12
N LEU A 262 -3.44 -21.11 9.54
CA LEU A 262 -3.20 -20.87 8.11
C LEU A 262 -1.77 -20.34 7.82
N ASP A 263 -0.82 -20.54 8.72
CA ASP A 263 0.57 -20.10 8.62
C ASP A 263 1.30 -20.63 7.38
N GLU A 264 1.01 -21.85 6.93
CA GLU A 264 1.53 -22.39 5.68
C GLU A 264 1.12 -21.58 4.43
N LEU A 265 -0.09 -20.98 4.44
CA LEU A 265 -0.61 -20.17 3.32
C LEU A 265 -0.16 -18.73 3.40
N PHE A 266 -0.07 -18.21 4.60
CA PHE A 266 0.19 -16.81 4.89
C PHE A 266 1.30 -16.70 5.94
N PRO A 267 2.54 -17.13 5.61
CA PRO A 267 3.65 -16.99 6.54
C PRO A 267 3.86 -15.52 6.86
N GLU A 268 4.03 -15.23 8.15
CA GLU A 268 4.48 -13.91 8.58
C GLU A 268 5.91 -13.75 8.07
N ARG A 269 6.15 -12.78 7.18
CA ARG A 269 7.51 -12.46 6.79
C ARG A 269 8.21 -11.95 8.04
N ALA A 270 9.33 -12.57 8.41
CA ALA A 270 10.23 -11.98 9.39
C ALA A 270 10.56 -10.56 8.93
N ALA A 271 10.29 -9.60 9.81
CA ALA A 271 10.53 -8.18 9.58
C ALA A 271 12.02 -7.90 9.39
#